data_127a83d41b215a2d8ab4adfc5fe909f2
#
_entry.id   127a83d41b215a2d8ab4adfc5fe909f2
#
_cell.length_a   1.000
_cell.length_b   1.000
_cell.length_c   1.000
_cell.angle_alpha   90.00
_cell.angle_beta   90.00
_cell.angle_gamma   90.00
#
_symmetry.space_group_name_H-M   'P 1'
#
loop_
_entity.id
_entity.type
_entity.pdbx_description
1 polymer ?
#
loop_
_entity_poly.entity_id
_entity_poly.type
_entity_poly.pdbx_seq_one_letter_code
_entity_poly.pdbx_strand_id
1 'polypeptide(L)'
;MIANHLQIKGLWHHYGDGSAEGWTLQSINMNLQRGELVGLLGPSGCGKTTLLRLIAGFEQPVRGTICIDDHEVASSRGMLPPERRGIGMVFQDYALFPHLDAWRNTCFGLRRGQDTSRAEWLLEMLGLADLRNRYPHQLSGGQRQRLALARALAPGPSLVLLDEPFSNLDVEVRLRLRSELSGVLQTCGASGLLVTHDPQEALAICDRVAVLRNGELHQCASPSDLVQKPATPFVGRFVLQGNLLPLNMGGEHWLTPIGPLSKPKEPNAAKATELMVDDQALQIQQDPRGEALIQGREFLGSHWLLRVELGNHTLRVRQPLESPVKTGERCFVAFRAGQKGLLFPGAIPCPLN
;
A
#
# COMPACT_ATOMS: atom_id res chain seq x y z
N MET A 1 -25.92 0.96 12.13
CA MET A 1 -24.77 0.09 11.80
C MET A 1 -24.39 0.40 10.37
N ILE A 2 -23.13 0.73 10.10
CA ILE A 2 -22.66 0.97 8.74
C ILE A 2 -22.59 -0.42 8.07
N ALA A 3 -23.30 -0.60 6.97
CA ALA A 3 -23.35 -1.89 6.27
C ALA A 3 -22.01 -2.19 5.60
N ASN A 4 -21.48 -3.39 5.80
CA ASN A 4 -20.28 -3.85 5.09
C ASN A 4 -20.64 -4.02 3.61
N HIS A 5 -19.83 -3.43 2.73
CA HIS A 5 -19.97 -3.59 1.30
C HIS A 5 -19.21 -4.82 0.78
N LEU A 6 -17.96 -4.99 1.21
CA LEU A 6 -17.17 -6.22 1.00
C LEU A 6 -16.83 -6.83 2.36
N GLN A 7 -17.03 -8.13 2.52
CA GLN A 7 -16.63 -8.85 3.72
C GLN A 7 -15.90 -10.13 3.34
N ILE A 8 -14.72 -10.32 3.91
CA ILE A 8 -13.87 -11.50 3.75
C ILE A 8 -13.70 -12.13 5.13
N LYS A 9 -14.03 -13.41 5.26
CA LYS A 9 -13.96 -14.16 6.52
C LYS A 9 -13.13 -15.41 6.38
N GLY A 10 -12.03 -15.50 7.13
CA GLY A 10 -11.19 -16.69 7.25
C GLY A 10 -10.74 -17.23 5.91
N LEU A 11 -10.32 -16.37 4.98
CA LEU A 11 -10.00 -16.74 3.61
C LEU A 11 -8.63 -17.37 3.52
N TRP A 12 -8.57 -18.58 2.90
CA TRP A 12 -7.33 -19.30 2.60
C TRP A 12 -7.29 -19.65 1.14
N HIS A 13 -6.10 -19.52 0.54
CA HIS A 13 -5.88 -19.91 -0.85
C HIS A 13 -4.45 -20.35 -1.10
N HIS A 14 -4.29 -21.31 -1.99
CA HIS A 14 -3.02 -21.75 -2.60
C HIS A 14 -3.27 -22.08 -4.06
N TYR A 15 -2.23 -21.99 -4.87
CA TYR A 15 -2.25 -22.49 -6.24
C TYR A 15 -1.81 -23.96 -6.27
N GLY A 16 -2.28 -24.73 -7.27
CA GLY A 16 -1.96 -26.15 -7.41
C GLY A 16 -2.70 -27.07 -6.45
N ASP A 17 -2.24 -28.29 -6.31
CA ASP A 17 -2.84 -29.36 -5.48
C ASP A 17 -2.51 -29.26 -3.97
N GLY A 18 -1.78 -28.22 -3.56
CA GLY A 18 -1.51 -27.92 -2.14
C GLY A 18 -0.45 -28.78 -1.47
N SER A 19 0.24 -29.63 -2.21
CA SER A 19 1.15 -30.63 -1.61
C SER A 19 2.62 -30.15 -1.46
N ALA A 20 3.05 -29.10 -2.16
CA ALA A 20 4.45 -28.64 -2.15
C ALA A 20 4.67 -27.13 -1.99
N GLU A 21 3.70 -26.31 -2.34
CA GLU A 21 3.80 -24.85 -2.26
C GLU A 21 2.92 -24.34 -1.13
N GLY A 22 3.48 -23.71 -0.13
CA GLY A 22 2.77 -23.19 1.03
C GLY A 22 1.57 -22.31 0.69
N TRP A 23 0.79 -21.89 1.67
CA TRP A 23 -0.37 -21.03 1.50
C TRP A 23 0.00 -19.67 0.91
N THR A 24 -0.65 -19.27 -0.18
CA THR A 24 -0.52 -17.94 -0.77
C THR A 24 -1.27 -16.90 0.07
N LEU A 25 -2.43 -17.29 0.65
CA LEU A 25 -3.20 -16.48 1.59
C LEU A 25 -3.59 -17.33 2.79
N GLN A 26 -3.52 -16.74 3.99
CA GLN A 26 -3.72 -17.43 5.25
C GLN A 26 -4.67 -16.64 6.15
N SER A 27 -5.85 -17.21 6.40
CA SER A 27 -6.84 -16.68 7.36
C SER A 27 -7.15 -15.18 7.21
N ILE A 28 -7.24 -14.69 5.97
CA ILE A 28 -7.53 -13.26 5.71
C ILE A 28 -8.93 -12.92 6.21
N ASN A 29 -9.01 -11.90 7.07
CA ASN A 29 -10.23 -11.30 7.55
C ASN A 29 -10.18 -9.80 7.26
N MET A 30 -11.06 -9.31 6.40
CA MET A 30 -11.10 -7.91 5.99
C MET A 30 -12.54 -7.49 5.68
N ASN A 31 -12.85 -6.23 5.94
CA ASN A 31 -14.09 -5.61 5.50
C ASN A 31 -13.81 -4.26 4.83
N LEU A 32 -14.69 -3.86 3.92
CA LEU A 32 -14.73 -2.57 3.27
C LEU A 32 -16.15 -2.03 3.34
N GLN A 33 -16.28 -0.76 3.71
CA GLN A 33 -17.59 -0.10 3.86
C GLN A 33 -18.04 0.54 2.54
N ARG A 34 -19.33 0.85 2.41
CA ARG A 34 -19.81 1.58 1.24
C ARG A 34 -19.19 2.96 1.13
N GLY A 35 -18.72 3.32 -0.07
CA GLY A 35 -18.05 4.57 -0.37
C GLY A 35 -16.62 4.67 0.14
N GLU A 36 -16.10 3.63 0.80
CA GLU A 36 -14.72 3.59 1.31
C GLU A 36 -13.74 3.20 0.20
N LEU A 37 -12.56 3.80 0.21
CA LEU A 37 -11.39 3.39 -0.58
C LEU A 37 -10.37 2.72 0.35
N VAL A 38 -10.21 1.41 0.23
CA VAL A 38 -9.24 0.64 1.00
C VAL A 38 -8.02 0.32 0.16
N GLY A 39 -6.82 0.63 0.68
CA GLY A 39 -5.54 0.25 0.09
C GLY A 39 -5.12 -1.15 0.53
N LEU A 40 -4.70 -2.00 -0.40
CA LEU A 40 -4.06 -3.29 -0.13
C LEU A 40 -2.57 -3.16 -0.41
N LEU A 41 -1.78 -3.07 0.65
CA LEU A 41 -0.37 -2.72 0.62
C LEU A 41 0.51 -3.91 1.06
N GLY A 42 1.67 -4.09 0.45
CA GLY A 42 2.64 -5.11 0.86
C GLY A 42 3.70 -5.36 -0.21
N PRO A 43 4.77 -6.09 0.13
CA PRO A 43 5.84 -6.42 -0.81
C PRO A 43 5.34 -7.27 -1.98
N SER A 44 6.14 -7.34 -3.04
CA SER A 44 5.85 -8.22 -4.19
C SER A 44 5.75 -9.68 -3.72
N GLY A 45 4.80 -10.43 -4.28
CA GLY A 45 4.58 -11.84 -3.95
C GLY A 45 3.85 -12.12 -2.62
N CYS A 46 3.39 -11.10 -1.86
CA CYS A 46 2.70 -11.33 -0.59
C CYS A 46 1.22 -11.75 -0.70
N GLY A 47 0.67 -11.88 -1.93
CA GLY A 47 -0.70 -12.34 -2.15
C GLY A 47 -1.73 -11.27 -2.52
N LYS A 48 -1.34 -10.00 -2.74
CA LYS A 48 -2.28 -8.89 -3.08
C LYS A 48 -3.12 -9.18 -4.34
N THR A 49 -2.46 -9.47 -5.45
CA THR A 49 -3.12 -9.79 -6.72
C THR A 49 -3.97 -11.06 -6.62
N THR A 50 -3.52 -12.05 -5.83
CA THR A 50 -4.31 -13.27 -5.56
C THR A 50 -5.59 -12.93 -4.82
N LEU A 51 -5.53 -12.09 -3.77
CA LEU A 51 -6.71 -11.64 -3.03
C LEU A 51 -7.67 -10.88 -3.94
N LEU A 52 -7.14 -9.99 -4.78
CA LEU A 52 -7.93 -9.25 -5.76
C LEU A 52 -8.62 -10.18 -6.77
N ARG A 53 -7.92 -11.21 -7.28
CA ARG A 53 -8.48 -12.22 -8.21
C ARG A 53 -9.59 -13.06 -7.57
N LEU A 54 -9.47 -13.40 -6.30
CA LEU A 54 -10.50 -14.10 -5.52
C LEU A 54 -11.76 -13.24 -5.37
N ILE A 55 -11.61 -11.94 -5.06
CA ILE A 55 -12.72 -10.99 -4.98
C ILE A 55 -13.36 -10.79 -6.36
N ALA A 56 -12.54 -10.69 -7.41
CA ALA A 56 -13.01 -10.55 -8.80
C ALA A 56 -13.75 -11.78 -9.34
N GLY A 57 -13.47 -12.98 -8.80
CA GLY A 57 -14.06 -14.23 -9.26
C GLY A 57 -13.27 -14.97 -10.31
N PHE A 58 -11.99 -14.68 -10.44
CA PHE A 58 -11.06 -15.43 -11.29
C PHE A 58 -10.47 -16.66 -10.59
N GLU A 59 -10.54 -16.67 -9.26
CA GLU A 59 -10.04 -17.77 -8.42
C GLU A 59 -11.11 -18.16 -7.39
N GLN A 60 -11.10 -19.42 -6.97
CA GLN A 60 -11.98 -19.91 -5.91
C GLN A 60 -11.19 -20.08 -4.61
N PRO A 61 -11.71 -19.63 -3.45
CA PRO A 61 -11.05 -19.83 -2.18
C PRO A 61 -11.07 -21.31 -1.77
N VAL A 62 -9.98 -21.77 -1.15
CA VAL A 62 -9.90 -23.12 -0.57
C VAL A 62 -10.71 -23.20 0.73
N ARG A 63 -10.66 -22.11 1.55
CA ARG A 63 -11.46 -21.97 2.78
C ARG A 63 -11.91 -20.53 2.95
N GLY A 64 -12.94 -20.35 3.78
CA GLY A 64 -13.50 -19.04 4.08
C GLY A 64 -14.54 -18.60 3.07
N THR A 65 -14.99 -17.34 3.21
CA THR A 65 -16.07 -16.77 2.40
C THR A 65 -15.76 -15.34 1.98
N ILE A 66 -16.29 -14.96 0.83
CA ILE A 66 -16.31 -13.59 0.32
C ILE A 66 -17.78 -13.21 0.11
N CYS A 67 -18.21 -12.10 0.73
CA CYS A 67 -19.55 -11.54 0.55
C CYS A 67 -19.44 -10.12 -0.01
N ILE A 68 -20.33 -9.78 -0.94
CA ILE A 68 -20.54 -8.42 -1.46
C ILE A 68 -22.00 -8.06 -1.21
N ASP A 69 -22.27 -6.93 -0.58
CA ASP A 69 -23.60 -6.49 -0.17
C ASP A 69 -24.39 -7.60 0.57
N ASP A 70 -23.73 -8.25 1.55
CA ASP A 70 -24.25 -9.36 2.34
C ASP A 70 -24.59 -10.65 1.55
N HIS A 71 -24.31 -10.68 0.24
CA HIS A 71 -24.47 -11.88 -0.58
C HIS A 71 -23.13 -12.63 -0.69
N GLU A 72 -23.11 -13.93 -0.37
CA GLU A 72 -21.95 -14.78 -0.58
C GLU A 72 -21.68 -14.93 -2.08
N VAL A 73 -20.51 -14.42 -2.53
CA VAL A 73 -20.09 -14.48 -3.93
C VAL A 73 -19.01 -15.54 -4.17
N ALA A 74 -18.32 -16.00 -3.09
CA ALA A 74 -17.36 -17.10 -3.18
C ALA A 74 -17.19 -17.79 -1.83
N SER A 75 -17.06 -19.13 -1.89
CA SER A 75 -16.63 -19.99 -0.79
C SER A 75 -15.96 -21.25 -1.33
N SER A 76 -15.52 -22.15 -0.44
CA SER A 76 -15.00 -23.47 -0.85
C SER A 76 -16.04 -24.34 -1.60
N ARG A 77 -17.32 -24.02 -1.47
CA ARG A 77 -18.43 -24.77 -2.11
C ARG A 77 -18.72 -24.30 -3.54
N GLY A 78 -18.28 -23.12 -3.92
CA GLY A 78 -18.53 -22.52 -5.23
C GLY A 78 -18.33 -21.01 -5.25
N MET A 79 -18.40 -20.45 -6.45
CA MET A 79 -18.27 -19.00 -6.63
C MET A 79 -19.17 -18.50 -7.75
N LEU A 80 -19.60 -17.25 -7.63
CA LEU A 80 -20.22 -16.51 -8.73
C LEU A 80 -19.11 -16.10 -9.73
N PRO A 81 -19.36 -16.22 -11.03
CA PRO A 81 -18.42 -15.77 -12.05
C PRO A 81 -18.31 -14.23 -12.03
N PRO A 82 -17.21 -13.63 -12.55
CA PRO A 82 -16.92 -12.21 -12.47
C PRO A 82 -18.07 -11.29 -12.95
N GLU A 83 -18.70 -11.63 -14.07
CA GLU A 83 -19.77 -10.85 -14.70
C GLU A 83 -21.05 -10.79 -13.87
N ARG A 84 -21.19 -11.61 -12.83
CA ARG A 84 -22.35 -11.63 -11.93
C ARG A 84 -22.09 -10.98 -10.58
N ARG A 85 -20.88 -10.47 -10.34
CA ARG A 85 -20.50 -9.87 -9.03
C ARG A 85 -20.82 -8.38 -8.93
N GLY A 86 -21.15 -7.71 -10.05
CA GLY A 86 -21.45 -6.27 -10.05
C GLY A 86 -20.25 -5.39 -9.71
N ILE A 87 -19.04 -5.85 -9.99
CA ILE A 87 -17.79 -5.14 -9.73
C ILE A 87 -17.14 -4.65 -11.02
N GLY A 88 -16.43 -3.52 -10.93
CA GLY A 88 -15.54 -3.04 -11.99
C GLY A 88 -14.09 -3.43 -11.68
N MET A 89 -13.25 -3.59 -12.71
CA MET A 89 -11.83 -3.88 -12.52
C MET A 89 -10.97 -3.07 -13.47
N VAL A 90 -9.91 -2.47 -12.91
CA VAL A 90 -8.81 -1.82 -13.63
C VAL A 90 -7.56 -2.65 -13.42
N PHE A 91 -6.99 -3.17 -14.51
CA PHE A 91 -5.78 -4.00 -14.50
C PHE A 91 -4.52 -3.14 -14.60
N GLN A 92 -3.40 -3.67 -14.18
CA GLN A 92 -2.10 -3.01 -14.19
C GLN A 92 -1.64 -2.57 -15.59
N ASP A 93 -1.95 -3.35 -16.63
CA ASP A 93 -1.68 -3.05 -18.04
C ASP A 93 -2.85 -2.35 -18.74
N TYR A 94 -3.85 -1.88 -17.94
CA TYR A 94 -5.11 -1.29 -18.37
C TYR A 94 -6.04 -2.26 -19.10
N ALA A 95 -5.58 -3.33 -19.68
CA ALA A 95 -6.31 -4.34 -20.47
C ALA A 95 -7.33 -3.74 -21.45
N LEU A 96 -7.00 -2.61 -22.08
CA LEU A 96 -7.86 -1.98 -23.08
C LEU A 96 -7.89 -2.82 -24.35
N PHE A 97 -9.06 -2.87 -24.99
CA PHE A 97 -9.24 -3.57 -26.26
C PHE A 97 -8.59 -2.76 -27.38
N PRO A 98 -7.48 -3.21 -28.00
CA PRO A 98 -6.70 -2.40 -28.93
C PRO A 98 -7.42 -2.13 -30.25
N HIS A 99 -8.40 -2.95 -30.60
CA HIS A 99 -9.23 -2.84 -31.82
C HIS A 99 -10.50 -2.01 -31.63
N LEU A 100 -10.76 -1.52 -30.41
CA LEU A 100 -11.88 -0.64 -30.08
C LEU A 100 -11.37 0.77 -29.78
N ASP A 101 -12.10 1.78 -30.24
CA ASP A 101 -11.87 3.18 -29.87
C ASP A 101 -12.24 3.44 -28.40
N ALA A 102 -12.00 4.66 -27.90
CA ALA A 102 -12.26 5.02 -26.51
C ALA A 102 -13.75 4.90 -26.16
N TRP A 103 -14.65 5.29 -27.05
CA TRP A 103 -16.07 5.15 -26.86
C TRP A 103 -16.50 3.69 -26.69
N ARG A 104 -16.09 2.84 -27.64
CA ARG A 104 -16.41 1.41 -27.61
C ARG A 104 -15.77 0.67 -26.43
N ASN A 105 -14.55 1.06 -26.06
CA ASN A 105 -13.93 0.57 -24.83
C ASN A 105 -14.79 0.91 -23.60
N THR A 106 -15.22 2.18 -23.46
CA THR A 106 -16.06 2.63 -22.33
C THR A 106 -17.37 1.89 -22.29
N CYS A 107 -18.04 1.70 -23.43
CA CYS A 107 -19.34 1.03 -23.51
C CYS A 107 -19.27 -0.50 -23.47
N PHE A 108 -18.09 -1.10 -23.46
CA PHE A 108 -17.92 -2.56 -23.60
C PHE A 108 -18.69 -3.38 -22.57
N GLY A 109 -18.73 -2.91 -21.32
CA GLY A 109 -19.45 -3.60 -20.23
C GLY A 109 -20.97 -3.36 -20.20
N LEU A 110 -21.49 -2.52 -21.09
CA LEU A 110 -22.93 -2.23 -21.17
C LEU A 110 -23.66 -3.32 -21.95
N ARG A 111 -24.88 -3.63 -21.53
CA ARG A 111 -25.73 -4.57 -22.27
C ARG A 111 -26.26 -3.91 -23.55
N ARG A 112 -26.52 -4.70 -24.56
CA ARG A 112 -27.11 -4.19 -25.80
C ARG A 112 -28.44 -3.46 -25.55
N GLY A 113 -28.53 -2.19 -25.97
CA GLY A 113 -29.70 -1.31 -25.74
C GLY A 113 -29.73 -0.65 -24.36
N GLN A 114 -28.71 -0.84 -23.51
CA GLN A 114 -28.60 -0.09 -22.25
C GLN A 114 -28.30 1.38 -22.55
N ASP A 115 -28.79 2.27 -21.68
CA ASP A 115 -28.51 3.70 -21.74
C ASP A 115 -27.00 3.97 -21.63
N THR A 116 -26.49 4.79 -22.56
CA THR A 116 -25.06 5.16 -22.67
C THR A 116 -24.74 6.52 -22.04
N SER A 117 -25.72 7.23 -21.50
CA SER A 117 -25.54 8.58 -20.93
C SER A 117 -24.45 8.60 -19.82
N ARG A 118 -24.39 7.53 -19.03
CA ARG A 118 -23.33 7.37 -18.02
C ARG A 118 -21.93 7.24 -18.64
N ALA A 119 -21.82 6.56 -19.77
CA ALA A 119 -20.55 6.42 -20.47
C ALA A 119 -20.09 7.77 -21.08
N GLU A 120 -21.01 8.56 -21.65
CA GLU A 120 -20.73 9.91 -22.12
C GLU A 120 -20.28 10.81 -20.99
N TRP A 121 -21.04 10.86 -19.91
CA TRP A 121 -20.69 11.63 -18.72
C TRP A 121 -19.31 11.25 -18.14
N LEU A 122 -18.98 9.95 -18.10
CA LEU A 122 -17.66 9.50 -17.64
C LEU A 122 -16.52 9.98 -18.54
N LEU A 123 -16.70 9.96 -19.86
CA LEU A 123 -15.69 10.49 -20.79
C LEU A 123 -15.50 11.99 -20.61
N GLU A 124 -16.57 12.75 -20.38
CA GLU A 124 -16.49 14.19 -20.09
C GLU A 124 -15.79 14.45 -18.76
N MET A 125 -16.22 13.80 -17.67
CA MET A 125 -15.66 13.94 -16.34
C MET A 125 -14.16 13.60 -16.29
N LEU A 126 -13.74 12.58 -17.06
CA LEU A 126 -12.33 12.14 -17.11
C LEU A 126 -11.50 12.88 -18.19
N GLY A 127 -12.08 13.89 -18.87
CA GLY A 127 -11.38 14.69 -19.88
C GLY A 127 -11.01 13.91 -21.13
N LEU A 128 -11.87 12.99 -21.55
CA LEU A 128 -11.69 12.12 -22.73
C LEU A 128 -12.74 12.37 -23.84
N ALA A 129 -13.64 13.36 -23.68
CA ALA A 129 -14.73 13.61 -24.63
C ALA A 129 -14.23 13.81 -26.09
N ASP A 130 -13.20 14.65 -26.27
CA ASP A 130 -12.59 14.92 -27.58
C ASP A 130 -11.77 13.75 -28.14
N LEU A 131 -11.51 12.73 -27.31
CA LEU A 131 -10.72 11.56 -27.65
C LEU A 131 -11.57 10.32 -27.91
N ARG A 132 -12.89 10.44 -27.93
CA ARG A 132 -13.85 9.31 -28.01
C ARG A 132 -13.59 8.36 -29.20
N ASN A 133 -13.07 8.87 -30.30
CA ASN A 133 -12.78 8.11 -31.53
C ASN A 133 -11.34 7.65 -31.63
N ARG A 134 -10.51 7.92 -30.60
CA ARG A 134 -9.10 7.49 -30.57
C ARG A 134 -8.97 6.05 -30.08
N TYR A 135 -8.04 5.32 -30.68
CA TYR A 135 -7.68 3.97 -30.26
C TYR A 135 -6.64 4.02 -29.11
N PRO A 136 -6.54 2.96 -28.27
CA PRO A 136 -5.61 2.93 -27.14
C PRO A 136 -4.16 3.29 -27.48
N HIS A 137 -3.65 2.87 -28.65
CA HIS A 137 -2.29 3.18 -29.10
C HIS A 137 -2.08 4.66 -29.45
N GLN A 138 -3.14 5.44 -29.61
CA GLN A 138 -3.11 6.88 -29.92
C GLN A 138 -3.23 7.74 -28.63
N LEU A 139 -3.34 7.11 -27.46
CA LEU A 139 -3.53 7.75 -26.17
C LEU A 139 -2.24 7.72 -25.33
N SER A 140 -2.02 8.76 -24.54
CA SER A 140 -0.96 8.78 -23.53
C SER A 140 -1.23 7.76 -22.41
N GLY A 141 -0.22 7.45 -21.59
CA GLY A 141 -0.37 6.54 -20.43
C GLY A 141 -1.52 6.96 -19.49
N GLY A 142 -1.56 8.23 -19.10
CA GLY A 142 -2.63 8.76 -18.27
C GLY A 142 -4.00 8.75 -18.92
N GLN A 143 -4.09 8.99 -20.23
CA GLN A 143 -5.35 8.88 -20.98
C GLN A 143 -5.83 7.42 -21.04
N ARG A 144 -4.92 6.46 -21.26
CA ARG A 144 -5.26 5.03 -21.22
C ARG A 144 -5.78 4.60 -19.86
N GLN A 145 -5.16 5.08 -18.78
CA GLN A 145 -5.62 4.79 -17.42
C GLN A 145 -7.02 5.37 -17.17
N ARG A 146 -7.27 6.64 -17.51
CA ARG A 146 -8.60 7.24 -17.39
C ARG A 146 -9.64 6.50 -18.22
N LEU A 147 -9.27 6.03 -19.41
CA LEU A 147 -10.15 5.21 -20.24
C LEU A 147 -10.46 3.85 -19.60
N ALA A 148 -9.48 3.18 -19.01
CA ALA A 148 -9.70 1.95 -18.27
C ALA A 148 -10.63 2.15 -17.05
N LEU A 149 -10.48 3.28 -16.36
CA LEU A 149 -11.38 3.68 -15.27
C LEU A 149 -12.80 3.97 -15.78
N ALA A 150 -12.95 4.70 -16.88
CA ALA A 150 -14.24 4.95 -17.53
C ALA A 150 -14.94 3.63 -17.88
N ARG A 151 -14.24 2.69 -18.51
CA ARG A 151 -14.75 1.37 -18.86
C ARG A 151 -15.20 0.58 -17.63
N ALA A 152 -14.42 0.61 -16.56
CA ALA A 152 -14.74 -0.09 -15.32
C ALA A 152 -15.97 0.51 -14.62
N LEU A 153 -16.18 1.84 -14.70
CA LEU A 153 -17.27 2.57 -14.03
C LEU A 153 -18.56 2.68 -14.86
N ALA A 154 -18.49 2.53 -16.19
CA ALA A 154 -19.65 2.71 -17.07
C ALA A 154 -20.85 1.78 -16.74
N PRO A 155 -20.63 0.49 -16.38
CA PRO A 155 -21.74 -0.39 -15.98
C PRO A 155 -22.39 -0.01 -14.65
N GLY A 156 -21.85 0.95 -13.90
CA GLY A 156 -22.35 1.35 -12.60
C GLY A 156 -22.04 0.37 -11.47
N PRO A 157 -20.77 -0.13 -11.37
CA PRO A 157 -20.42 -1.06 -10.31
C PRO A 157 -20.50 -0.38 -8.95
N SER A 158 -20.85 -1.16 -7.92
CA SER A 158 -20.82 -0.69 -6.53
C SER A 158 -19.41 -0.76 -5.93
N LEU A 159 -18.55 -1.66 -6.43
CA LEU A 159 -17.17 -1.87 -6.01
C LEU A 159 -16.24 -1.85 -7.24
N VAL A 160 -15.12 -1.15 -7.14
CA VAL A 160 -14.05 -1.12 -8.16
C VAL A 160 -12.76 -1.67 -7.58
N LEU A 161 -12.19 -2.65 -8.26
CA LEU A 161 -10.88 -3.24 -7.96
C LEU A 161 -9.83 -2.59 -8.86
N LEU A 162 -8.75 -2.10 -8.26
CA LEU A 162 -7.70 -1.35 -8.93
C LEU A 162 -6.35 -2.06 -8.69
N ASP A 163 -5.83 -2.75 -9.70
CA ASP A 163 -4.56 -3.49 -9.59
C ASP A 163 -3.40 -2.62 -10.08
N GLU A 164 -2.62 -2.07 -9.16
CA GLU A 164 -1.46 -1.18 -9.40
C GLU A 164 -1.72 -0.10 -10.48
N PRO A 165 -2.81 0.69 -10.34
CA PRO A 165 -3.27 1.55 -11.45
C PRO A 165 -2.29 2.67 -11.83
N PHE A 166 -1.28 2.96 -10.99
CA PHE A 166 -0.34 4.06 -11.23
C PHE A 166 1.07 3.61 -11.63
N SER A 167 1.33 2.29 -11.74
CA SER A 167 2.68 1.74 -11.91
C SER A 167 3.36 2.14 -13.24
N ASN A 168 2.58 2.33 -14.31
CA ASN A 168 3.09 2.58 -15.66
C ASN A 168 3.02 4.06 -16.08
N LEU A 169 3.00 4.99 -15.12
CA LEU A 169 2.88 6.42 -15.35
C LEU A 169 4.13 7.18 -14.94
N ASP A 170 4.40 8.27 -15.63
CA ASP A 170 5.37 9.27 -15.18
C ASP A 170 4.92 9.93 -13.86
N VAL A 171 5.87 10.57 -13.16
CA VAL A 171 5.66 11.09 -11.80
C VAL A 171 4.55 12.14 -11.75
N GLU A 172 4.50 13.08 -12.70
CA GLU A 172 3.54 14.18 -12.69
C GLU A 172 2.12 13.67 -12.94
N VAL A 173 1.95 12.82 -13.95
CA VAL A 173 0.66 12.20 -14.29
C VAL A 173 0.17 11.32 -13.13
N ARG A 174 1.07 10.54 -12.50
CA ARG A 174 0.77 9.72 -11.33
C ARG A 174 0.21 10.54 -10.17
N LEU A 175 0.90 11.63 -9.79
CA LEU A 175 0.48 12.51 -8.70
C LEU A 175 -0.91 13.11 -8.96
N ARG A 176 -1.16 13.57 -10.18
CA ARG A 176 -2.44 14.14 -10.59
C ARG A 176 -3.56 13.10 -10.54
N LEU A 177 -3.39 11.96 -11.18
CA LEU A 177 -4.42 10.91 -11.21
C LEU A 177 -4.69 10.30 -9.83
N ARG A 178 -3.66 10.20 -9.00
CA ARG A 178 -3.80 9.81 -7.60
C ARG A 178 -4.73 10.77 -6.84
N SER A 179 -4.56 12.08 -7.00
CA SER A 179 -5.42 13.06 -6.32
C SER A 179 -6.87 13.07 -6.84
N GLU A 180 -7.09 12.69 -8.11
CA GLU A 180 -8.41 12.66 -8.73
C GLU A 180 -9.21 11.40 -8.39
N LEU A 181 -8.54 10.24 -8.15
CA LEU A 181 -9.19 8.91 -8.07
C LEU A 181 -10.28 8.85 -7.00
N SER A 182 -10.00 9.29 -5.78
CA SER A 182 -10.97 9.24 -4.67
C SER A 182 -12.23 10.05 -5.00
N GLY A 183 -12.07 11.25 -5.57
CA GLY A 183 -13.20 12.10 -6.00
C GLY A 183 -14.03 11.45 -7.12
N VAL A 184 -13.39 10.79 -8.08
CA VAL A 184 -14.07 10.07 -9.16
C VAL A 184 -14.91 8.92 -8.61
N LEU A 185 -14.34 8.09 -7.72
CA LEU A 185 -15.07 6.98 -7.10
C LEU A 185 -16.27 7.49 -6.28
N GLN A 186 -16.07 8.53 -5.47
CA GLN A 186 -17.10 9.15 -4.66
C GLN A 186 -18.25 9.71 -5.53
N THR A 187 -17.92 10.45 -6.61
CA THR A 187 -18.89 11.00 -7.55
C THR A 187 -19.69 9.90 -8.25
N CYS A 188 -19.05 8.75 -8.52
CA CYS A 188 -19.72 7.57 -9.10
C CYS A 188 -20.52 6.75 -8.09
N GLY A 189 -20.43 7.04 -6.78
CA GLY A 189 -21.05 6.27 -5.70
C GLY A 189 -20.43 4.87 -5.54
N ALA A 190 -19.18 4.68 -5.96
CA ALA A 190 -18.47 3.42 -5.92
C ALA A 190 -17.48 3.35 -4.75
N SER A 191 -17.38 2.18 -4.13
CA SER A 191 -16.30 1.83 -3.21
C SER A 191 -15.09 1.36 -3.99
N GLY A 192 -13.88 1.43 -3.39
CA GLY A 192 -12.65 1.02 -4.07
C GLY A 192 -11.78 0.09 -3.24
N LEU A 193 -11.14 -0.88 -3.90
CA LEU A 193 -10.00 -1.63 -3.35
C LEU A 193 -8.78 -1.38 -4.25
N LEU A 194 -7.81 -0.64 -3.72
CA LEU A 194 -6.58 -0.26 -4.41
C LEU A 194 -5.43 -1.18 -4.02
N VAL A 195 -4.91 -1.94 -4.95
CA VAL A 195 -3.66 -2.70 -4.76
C VAL A 195 -2.48 -1.84 -5.17
N THR A 196 -1.50 -1.72 -4.29
CA THR A 196 -0.23 -1.06 -4.58
C THR A 196 0.91 -1.64 -3.74
N HIS A 197 2.13 -1.45 -4.19
CA HIS A 197 3.34 -1.74 -3.41
C HIS A 197 3.99 -0.45 -2.86
N ASP A 198 3.46 0.72 -3.20
CA ASP A 198 3.95 2.03 -2.75
C ASP A 198 3.15 2.52 -1.53
N PRO A 199 3.78 2.60 -0.33
CA PRO A 199 3.13 3.13 0.85
C PRO A 199 2.60 4.56 0.68
N GLN A 200 3.33 5.42 -0.08
CA GLN A 200 2.94 6.80 -0.28
C GLN A 200 1.64 6.93 -1.08
N GLU A 201 1.40 6.02 -2.03
CA GLU A 201 0.14 5.98 -2.77
C GLU A 201 -1.02 5.63 -1.84
N ALA A 202 -0.89 4.54 -1.09
CA ALA A 202 -1.95 4.07 -0.20
C ALA A 202 -2.26 5.08 0.93
N LEU A 203 -1.23 5.62 1.58
CA LEU A 203 -1.39 6.58 2.68
C LEU A 203 -2.01 7.91 2.22
N ALA A 204 -1.81 8.30 0.96
CA ALA A 204 -2.26 9.61 0.47
C ALA A 204 -3.75 9.67 0.13
N ILE A 205 -4.36 8.55 -0.30
CA ILE A 205 -5.72 8.59 -0.86
C ILE A 205 -6.69 7.58 -0.25
N CYS A 206 -6.22 6.56 0.47
CA CYS A 206 -7.09 5.55 1.04
C CYS A 206 -7.60 5.95 2.42
N ASP A 207 -8.87 5.64 2.70
CA ASP A 207 -9.47 5.84 4.03
C ASP A 207 -8.86 4.88 5.05
N ARG A 208 -8.62 3.63 4.62
CA ARG A 208 -7.90 2.61 5.40
C ARG A 208 -6.93 1.87 4.50
N VAL A 209 -5.88 1.33 5.11
CA VAL A 209 -4.86 0.53 4.42
C VAL A 209 -4.68 -0.81 5.12
N ALA A 210 -4.81 -1.88 4.37
CA ALA A 210 -4.59 -3.26 4.77
C ALA A 210 -3.17 -3.67 4.37
N VAL A 211 -2.32 -3.98 5.35
CA VAL A 211 -0.91 -4.34 5.11
C VAL A 211 -0.76 -5.85 5.14
N LEU A 212 -0.38 -6.44 3.99
CA LEU A 212 -0.13 -7.86 3.79
C LEU A 212 1.35 -8.21 3.81
N ARG A 213 1.67 -9.37 4.39
CA ARG A 213 2.99 -9.99 4.30
C ARG A 213 2.85 -11.52 4.33
N ASN A 214 3.52 -12.22 3.43
CA ASN A 214 3.57 -13.68 3.38
C ASN A 214 2.17 -14.34 3.45
N GLY A 215 1.18 -13.75 2.79
CA GLY A 215 -0.19 -14.26 2.78
C GLY A 215 -1.02 -13.92 4.01
N GLU A 216 -0.51 -13.16 4.98
CA GLU A 216 -1.20 -12.77 6.20
C GLU A 216 -1.50 -11.27 6.24
N LEU A 217 -2.65 -10.91 6.81
CA LEU A 217 -3.02 -9.53 7.08
C LEU A 217 -2.46 -9.11 8.44
N HIS A 218 -1.46 -8.24 8.44
CA HIS A 218 -0.83 -7.74 9.66
C HIS A 218 -1.61 -6.63 10.34
N GLN A 219 -2.17 -5.71 9.58
CA GLN A 219 -2.97 -4.59 10.10
C GLN A 219 -3.87 -4.03 9.00
N CYS A 220 -5.07 -3.57 9.38
CA CYS A 220 -5.95 -2.77 8.52
C CYS A 220 -6.48 -1.60 9.34
N ALA A 221 -5.99 -0.39 9.04
CA ALA A 221 -6.25 0.80 9.84
C ALA A 221 -6.20 2.08 8.98
N SER A 222 -6.58 3.22 9.56
CA SER A 222 -6.39 4.53 8.92
C SER A 222 -4.90 4.82 8.65
N PRO A 223 -4.55 5.63 7.66
CA PRO A 223 -3.16 6.07 7.44
C PRO A 223 -2.49 6.61 8.70
N SER A 224 -3.20 7.42 9.48
CA SER A 224 -2.70 7.98 10.73
C SER A 224 -2.37 6.91 11.77
N ASP A 225 -3.26 5.91 11.95
CA ASP A 225 -3.01 4.84 12.91
C ASP A 225 -1.87 3.91 12.47
N LEU A 226 -1.73 3.64 11.16
CA LEU A 226 -0.59 2.86 10.64
C LEU A 226 0.76 3.51 10.93
N VAL A 227 0.80 4.85 10.87
CA VAL A 227 2.01 5.63 11.16
C VAL A 227 2.27 5.74 12.66
N GLN A 228 1.23 6.02 13.45
CA GLN A 228 1.37 6.30 14.89
C GLN A 228 1.36 5.03 15.75
N LYS A 229 0.66 3.98 15.32
CA LYS A 229 0.41 2.75 16.08
C LYS A 229 0.56 1.51 15.19
N PRO A 230 1.71 1.31 14.54
CA PRO A 230 1.94 0.10 13.74
C PRO A 230 1.84 -1.14 14.64
N ALA A 231 1.03 -2.12 14.24
CA ALA A 231 0.77 -3.31 15.04
C ALA A 231 2.01 -4.22 15.17
N THR A 232 2.91 -4.20 14.20
CA THR A 232 4.12 -5.02 14.19
C THR A 232 5.32 -4.22 13.70
N PRO A 233 6.56 -4.62 14.04
CA PRO A 233 7.78 -4.02 13.50
C PRO A 233 7.80 -4.00 11.97
N PHE A 234 7.24 -5.05 11.35
CA PHE A 234 7.14 -5.11 9.89
C PHE A 234 6.26 -3.97 9.33
N VAL A 235 5.06 -3.76 9.88
CA VAL A 235 4.17 -2.68 9.44
C VAL A 235 4.87 -1.34 9.56
N GLY A 236 5.47 -1.06 10.71
CA GLY A 236 6.21 0.17 10.93
C GLY A 236 7.35 0.36 9.93
N ARG A 237 8.19 -0.65 9.76
CA ARG A 237 9.32 -0.58 8.83
C ARG A 237 8.86 -0.42 7.37
N PHE A 238 7.80 -1.13 6.97
CA PHE A 238 7.32 -1.12 5.60
C PHE A 238 6.61 0.20 5.26
N VAL A 239 5.79 0.71 6.18
CA VAL A 239 5.01 1.95 5.97
C VAL A 239 5.86 3.20 6.13
N LEU A 240 6.68 3.27 7.19
CA LEU A 240 7.49 4.45 7.53
C LEU A 240 8.88 4.42 6.91
N GLN A 241 9.32 3.25 6.41
CA GLN A 241 10.70 3.05 5.91
C GLN A 241 11.79 3.41 6.95
N GLY A 242 11.43 3.36 8.24
CA GLY A 242 12.32 3.67 9.36
C GLY A 242 13.36 2.58 9.64
N ASN A 243 14.30 2.90 10.53
CA ASN A 243 15.31 1.98 11.05
C ASN A 243 14.73 1.15 12.18
N LEU A 244 14.94 -0.16 12.16
CA LEU A 244 14.60 -1.06 13.23
C LEU A 244 15.86 -1.51 13.95
N LEU A 245 15.98 -1.18 15.23
CA LEU A 245 17.14 -1.43 16.06
C LEU A 245 16.79 -2.46 17.15
N PRO A 246 17.64 -3.47 17.40
CA PRO A 246 17.46 -4.36 18.53
C PRO A 246 17.68 -3.62 19.85
N LEU A 247 16.92 -4.02 20.87
CA LEU A 247 17.06 -3.56 22.24
C LEU A 247 17.59 -4.68 23.12
N ASN A 248 18.71 -4.43 23.80
CA ASN A 248 19.28 -5.34 24.77
C ASN A 248 19.15 -4.75 26.19
N MET A 249 18.95 -5.63 27.17
CA MET A 249 18.86 -5.21 28.56
C MET A 249 20.23 -4.80 29.11
N GLY A 250 20.36 -3.56 29.55
CA GLY A 250 21.59 -3.02 30.13
C GLY A 250 21.33 -2.31 31.47
N GLY A 251 20.92 -3.04 32.51
CA GLY A 251 20.63 -2.44 33.83
C GLY A 251 19.48 -1.44 33.78
N GLU A 252 19.72 -0.16 34.07
CA GLU A 252 18.71 0.90 34.05
C GLU A 252 18.42 1.45 32.65
N HIS A 253 19.27 1.14 31.67
CA HIS A 253 19.14 1.59 30.29
C HIS A 253 18.91 0.41 29.35
N TRP A 254 18.36 0.68 28.17
CA TRP A 254 18.47 -0.23 27.04
C TRP A 254 19.74 0.08 26.24
N LEU A 255 20.35 -0.95 25.74
CA LEU A 255 21.49 -0.85 24.84
C LEU A 255 20.99 -1.04 23.40
N THR A 256 21.24 -0.06 22.55
CA THR A 256 21.02 -0.13 21.11
C THR A 256 22.38 -0.13 20.39
N PRO A 257 22.45 -0.50 19.11
CA PRO A 257 23.67 -0.36 18.31
C PRO A 257 24.20 1.08 18.24
N ILE A 258 23.33 2.09 18.43
CA ILE A 258 23.70 3.51 18.38
C ILE A 258 24.19 4.03 19.75
N GLY A 259 23.73 3.41 20.84
CA GLY A 259 24.10 3.81 22.19
C GLY A 259 23.02 3.49 23.22
N PRO A 260 23.21 3.88 24.48
CA PRO A 260 22.25 3.64 25.54
C PRO A 260 21.00 4.51 25.37
N LEU A 261 19.85 3.97 25.75
CA LEU A 261 18.56 4.65 25.71
C LEU A 261 17.87 4.53 27.07
N SER A 262 17.35 5.63 27.59
CA SER A 262 16.62 5.65 28.86
C SER A 262 15.32 4.85 28.75
N LYS A 263 15.03 4.01 29.75
CA LYS A 263 13.78 3.24 29.79
C LYS A 263 12.60 4.17 30.11
N PRO A 264 11.55 4.18 29.28
CA PRO A 264 10.33 4.90 29.64
C PRO A 264 9.66 4.22 30.85
N LYS A 265 8.95 5.03 31.64
CA LYS A 265 8.27 4.57 32.86
C LYS A 265 7.04 3.68 32.62
N GLU A 266 6.68 3.45 31.39
CA GLU A 266 5.50 2.68 31.01
C GLU A 266 5.70 1.18 31.25
N PRO A 267 4.77 0.49 31.94
CA PRO A 267 4.93 -0.92 32.33
C PRO A 267 5.13 -1.87 31.15
N ASN A 268 4.49 -1.59 30.01
CA ASN A 268 4.61 -2.42 28.81
C ASN A 268 5.93 -2.22 28.04
N ALA A 269 6.64 -1.14 28.31
CA ALA A 269 7.93 -0.87 27.69
C ALA A 269 9.00 -1.90 28.10
N ALA A 270 8.91 -2.48 29.29
CA ALA A 270 9.85 -3.49 29.77
C ALA A 270 9.94 -4.76 28.91
N LYS A 271 8.91 -5.03 28.09
CA LYS A 271 8.87 -6.18 27.16
C LYS A 271 9.39 -5.84 25.76
N ALA A 272 9.83 -4.61 25.52
CA ALA A 272 10.29 -4.19 24.22
C ALA A 272 11.60 -4.90 23.85
N THR A 273 11.64 -5.39 22.62
CA THR A 273 12.80 -6.08 22.02
C THR A 273 13.36 -5.31 20.84
N GLU A 274 12.61 -4.36 20.28
CA GLU A 274 13.00 -3.60 19.12
C GLU A 274 12.53 -2.14 19.25
N LEU A 275 13.37 -1.23 18.72
CA LEU A 275 13.11 0.19 18.60
C LEU A 275 13.06 0.59 17.12
N MET A 276 11.98 1.18 16.68
CA MET A 276 11.90 1.81 15.37
C MET A 276 12.15 3.30 15.48
N VAL A 277 13.03 3.81 14.63
CA VAL A 277 13.40 5.23 14.53
C VAL A 277 13.29 5.71 13.09
N ASP A 278 12.72 6.90 12.92
CA ASP A 278 12.69 7.59 11.64
C ASP A 278 14.12 7.96 11.18
N ASP A 279 14.34 8.09 9.87
CA ASP A 279 15.64 8.51 9.33
C ASP A 279 16.04 9.93 9.75
N GLN A 280 15.05 10.79 10.08
CA GLN A 280 15.26 12.14 10.62
C GLN A 280 15.63 12.14 12.10
N ALA A 281 15.33 11.08 12.83
CA ALA A 281 15.63 10.95 14.25
C ALA A 281 17.07 10.59 14.54
N LEU A 282 17.84 10.33 13.48
CA LEU A 282 19.27 10.07 13.54
C LEU A 282 20.08 11.26 13.04
N GLN A 283 21.24 11.45 13.64
CA GLN A 283 22.24 12.43 13.21
C GLN A 283 23.59 11.78 13.06
N ILE A 284 24.42 12.33 12.20
CA ILE A 284 25.80 11.89 11.96
C ILE A 284 26.76 13.00 12.37
N GLN A 285 27.81 12.59 13.08
CA GLN A 285 28.99 13.39 13.31
C GLN A 285 30.16 12.75 12.56
N GLN A 286 30.70 13.47 11.58
CA GLN A 286 31.87 13.02 10.82
C GLN A 286 33.13 12.97 11.75
N ASP A 287 33.70 11.80 11.88
CA ASP A 287 34.97 11.58 12.63
C ASP A 287 35.65 10.33 12.05
N PRO A 288 36.96 10.43 11.69
CA PRO A 288 37.72 9.26 11.21
C PRO A 288 37.79 8.10 12.20
N ARG A 289 37.55 8.36 13.50
CA ARG A 289 37.54 7.34 14.57
C ARG A 289 36.15 6.73 14.76
N GLY A 290 35.14 7.19 13.99
CA GLY A 290 33.78 6.72 14.08
C GLY A 290 33.66 5.23 13.76
N GLU A 291 32.76 4.54 14.46
CA GLU A 291 32.52 3.11 14.27
C GLU A 291 31.67 2.80 13.04
N ALA A 292 30.89 3.78 12.58
CA ALA A 292 30.02 3.64 11.44
C ALA A 292 30.69 4.06 10.13
N LEU A 293 30.34 3.38 9.03
CA LEU A 293 30.85 3.64 7.68
C LEU A 293 29.70 4.06 6.75
N ILE A 294 29.89 5.15 6.00
CA ILE A 294 28.92 5.59 5.00
C ILE A 294 29.09 4.78 3.72
N GLN A 295 28.19 3.85 3.49
CA GLN A 295 28.17 2.94 2.35
C GLN A 295 27.67 3.61 1.07
N GLY A 296 26.77 4.60 1.19
CA GLY A 296 26.21 5.28 0.05
C GLY A 296 25.39 6.50 0.44
N ARG A 297 25.14 7.34 -0.54
CA ARG A 297 24.27 8.51 -0.39
C ARG A 297 23.39 8.68 -1.62
N GLU A 298 22.16 9.07 -1.41
CA GLU A 298 21.15 9.35 -2.45
C GLU A 298 20.66 10.79 -2.29
N PHE A 299 20.67 11.55 -3.38
CA PHE A 299 20.13 12.90 -3.40
C PHE A 299 18.64 12.85 -3.72
N LEU A 300 17.80 13.25 -2.78
CA LEU A 300 16.34 13.22 -2.91
C LEU A 300 15.73 14.62 -3.14
N GLY A 301 16.49 15.54 -3.71
CA GLY A 301 16.05 16.89 -4.04
C GLY A 301 16.07 17.84 -2.84
N SER A 302 15.40 17.50 -1.75
CA SER A 302 15.31 18.31 -0.53
C SER A 302 16.32 17.93 0.56
N HIS A 303 16.96 16.76 0.46
CA HIS A 303 17.91 16.25 1.45
C HIS A 303 18.75 15.11 0.87
N TRP A 304 19.81 14.75 1.59
CA TRP A 304 20.57 13.52 1.37
C TRP A 304 20.01 12.39 2.24
N LEU A 305 19.82 11.22 1.65
CA LEU A 305 19.58 9.99 2.39
C LEU A 305 20.86 9.17 2.37
N LEU A 306 21.45 8.95 3.55
CA LEU A 306 22.66 8.17 3.71
C LEU A 306 22.32 6.75 4.10
N ARG A 307 23.08 5.79 3.53
CA ARG A 307 23.13 4.41 3.97
C ARG A 307 24.40 4.22 4.78
N VAL A 308 24.23 3.95 6.07
CA VAL A 308 25.31 3.87 7.05
C VAL A 308 25.37 2.48 7.64
N GLU A 309 26.53 1.85 7.57
CA GLU A 309 26.81 0.55 8.19
C GLU A 309 27.37 0.78 9.59
N LEU A 310 26.75 0.16 10.60
CA LEU A 310 27.19 0.18 11.98
C LEU A 310 27.18 -1.26 12.53
N GLY A 311 28.35 -1.89 12.61
CA GLY A 311 28.46 -3.32 12.90
C GLY A 311 27.67 -4.15 11.86
N ASN A 312 26.71 -4.94 12.32
CA ASN A 312 25.85 -5.76 11.45
C ASN A 312 24.55 -5.04 11.02
N HIS A 313 24.42 -3.74 11.29
CA HIS A 313 23.20 -2.98 11.02
C HIS A 313 23.41 -1.98 9.90
N THR A 314 22.46 -1.91 8.97
CA THR A 314 22.40 -0.87 7.96
C THR A 314 21.34 0.14 8.34
N LEU A 315 21.75 1.39 8.54
CA LEU A 315 20.91 2.50 8.94
C LEU A 315 20.67 3.44 7.77
N ARG A 316 19.46 4.03 7.73
CA ARG A 316 19.10 5.15 6.84
C ARG A 316 19.11 6.41 7.68
N VAL A 317 19.87 7.41 7.25
CA VAL A 317 20.01 8.67 7.99
C VAL A 317 19.80 9.84 7.05
N ARG A 318 18.84 10.70 7.38
CA ARG A 318 18.57 11.92 6.62
C ARG A 318 19.51 13.03 7.03
N GLN A 319 20.11 13.67 6.04
CA GLN A 319 21.01 14.81 6.23
C GLN A 319 20.56 16.01 5.38
N PRO A 320 20.77 17.24 5.86
CA PRO A 320 20.49 18.45 5.08
C PRO A 320 21.37 18.54 3.84
N LEU A 321 21.01 19.43 2.90
CA LEU A 321 21.72 19.59 1.62
C LEU A 321 23.17 20.02 1.79
N GLU A 322 23.43 20.83 2.80
CA GLU A 322 24.75 21.40 3.12
C GLU A 322 25.69 20.38 3.79
N SER A 323 25.23 19.15 4.02
CA SER A 323 26.04 18.12 4.67
C SER A 323 27.28 17.77 3.83
N PRO A 324 28.50 17.93 4.36
CA PRO A 324 29.75 17.69 3.64
C PRO A 324 30.07 16.20 3.49
N VAL A 325 29.30 15.33 4.10
CA VAL A 325 29.58 13.90 4.30
C VAL A 325 29.63 13.14 2.97
N LYS A 326 30.67 12.32 2.75
CA LYS A 326 30.91 11.54 1.53
C LYS A 326 30.85 10.04 1.78
N THR A 327 30.57 9.29 0.73
CA THR A 327 30.67 7.82 0.74
C THR A 327 32.12 7.39 1.04
N GLY A 328 32.27 6.37 1.86
CA GLY A 328 33.58 5.86 2.33
C GLY A 328 34.12 6.52 3.59
N GLU A 329 33.49 7.59 4.08
CA GLU A 329 33.89 8.24 5.31
C GLU A 329 33.33 7.55 6.56
N ARG A 330 34.09 7.63 7.66
CA ARG A 330 33.68 7.14 8.98
C ARG A 330 32.95 8.23 9.77
N CYS A 331 32.03 7.81 10.62
CA CYS A 331 31.23 8.73 11.44
C CYS A 331 30.76 8.05 12.74
N PHE A 332 30.32 8.87 13.67
CA PHE A 332 29.45 8.46 14.76
C PHE A 332 28.01 8.69 14.38
N VAL A 333 27.13 7.76 14.76
CA VAL A 333 25.68 7.91 14.63
C VAL A 333 25.10 8.12 16.02
N ALA A 334 24.22 9.09 16.18
CA ALA A 334 23.55 9.37 17.45
C ALA A 334 22.06 9.64 17.23
N PHE A 335 21.28 9.49 18.28
CA PHE A 335 19.90 9.96 18.29
C PHE A 335 19.87 11.49 18.30
N ARG A 336 18.93 12.06 17.57
CA ARG A 336 18.70 13.52 17.61
C ARG A 336 17.80 13.84 18.80
N ALA A 337 18.25 14.73 19.66
CA ALA A 337 17.49 15.17 20.85
C ALA A 337 16.08 15.69 20.49
N GLY A 338 15.11 15.37 21.33
CA GLY A 338 13.71 15.77 21.14
C GLY A 338 12.90 14.93 20.16
N GLN A 339 13.51 13.97 19.48
CA GLN A 339 12.81 13.01 18.63
C GLN A 339 12.24 11.84 19.45
N LYS A 340 11.35 11.08 18.83
CA LYS A 340 10.73 9.88 19.42
C LYS A 340 10.91 8.69 18.51
N GLY A 341 11.12 7.52 19.10
CA GLY A 341 11.01 6.23 18.45
C GLY A 341 9.78 5.48 18.89
N LEU A 342 9.54 4.31 18.32
CA LEU A 342 8.44 3.41 18.68
C LEU A 342 9.03 2.08 19.15
N LEU A 343 8.64 1.64 20.35
CA LEU A 343 9.06 0.38 20.96
C LEU A 343 8.12 -0.76 20.56
N PHE A 344 8.67 -1.90 20.22
CA PHE A 344 7.90 -3.11 19.92
C PHE A 344 8.21 -4.26 20.90
N PRO A 345 7.18 -5.05 21.24
CA PRO A 345 5.78 -4.97 20.81
C PRO A 345 5.02 -3.78 21.42
N GLY A 346 3.93 -3.35 20.76
CA GLY A 346 2.97 -2.40 21.29
C GLY A 346 3.05 -0.97 20.74
N ALA A 347 4.04 -0.66 19.88
CA ALA A 347 4.23 0.67 19.27
C ALA A 347 4.23 1.81 20.32
N ILE A 348 4.91 1.60 21.45
CA ILE A 348 4.96 2.55 22.57
C ILE A 348 5.93 3.68 22.21
N PRO A 349 5.50 4.96 22.25
CA PRO A 349 6.40 6.09 22.01
C PRO A 349 7.55 6.15 23.04
N CYS A 350 8.77 6.30 22.57
CA CYS A 350 9.96 6.40 23.38
C CYS A 350 10.76 7.66 23.03
N PRO A 351 11.02 8.59 23.98
CA PRO A 351 11.93 9.70 23.76
C PRO A 351 13.33 9.19 23.40
N LEU A 352 13.96 9.83 22.41
CA LEU A 352 15.35 9.56 22.03
C LEU A 352 16.23 10.65 22.68
N ASN A 353 17.01 10.27 23.68
CA ASN A 353 17.86 11.20 24.44
C ASN A 353 19.31 10.81 24.29
#